data_1fc829056a506be781515d007a4ca527
#
_entry.id   1fc829056a506be781515d007a4ca527
#
_cell.length_a   1.000
_cell.length_b   1.000
_cell.length_c   1.000
_cell.angle_alpha   90.00
_cell.angle_beta   90.00
_cell.angle_gamma   90.00
#
_symmetry.space_group_name_H-M   'P 1'
#
loop_
_entity.id
_entity.type
_entity.pdbx_description
1 polymer ?
#
loop_
_entity_poly.entity_id
_entity_poly.type
_entity_poly.pdbx_seq_one_letter_code
_entity_poly.pdbx_strand_id
1 'polypeptide(L)'
;MRARRHVPSHHQNDDAAKFTVPLSPDTAHNNVFDFDSSQYFYQRCQELGIPLVVVSRHAAGACPVPRIMYDDIAESNHPVALRLRAAQRHSIVGLWKRACAAEGTADRQKLPARCNREWFLNNFCNGLSMPEGSDDVWSIVRTFNMYDSMALIACVPELRDIYFDYNIVTSQK
;
A
#
# COMPACT_ATOMS: atom_id res chain seq x y z
N MET A 1 17.41 -32.81 11.04
CA MET A 1 16.10 -33.23 10.46
C MET A 1 15.29 -31.98 10.15
N ARG A 2 15.26 -31.52 8.89
CA ARG A 2 14.50 -30.33 8.48
C ARG A 2 13.09 -30.78 8.05
N ALA A 3 12.08 -30.36 8.80
CA ALA A 3 10.68 -30.55 8.42
C ALA A 3 10.42 -29.80 7.11
N ARG A 4 10.11 -30.51 6.04
CA ARG A 4 9.58 -29.96 4.80
C ARG A 4 8.17 -29.45 5.12
N ARG A 5 7.95 -28.14 5.10
CA ARG A 5 6.60 -27.58 5.08
C ARG A 5 5.97 -28.02 3.76
N HIS A 6 4.87 -28.72 3.88
CA HIS A 6 4.03 -29.09 2.77
C HIS A 6 3.40 -27.79 2.24
N VAL A 7 3.83 -27.36 1.06
CA VAL A 7 3.15 -26.27 0.32
C VAL A 7 1.95 -26.93 -0.32
N PRO A 8 0.72 -26.48 -0.05
CA PRO A 8 -0.46 -26.99 -0.73
C PRO A 8 -0.28 -26.70 -2.23
N SER A 9 -0.43 -27.73 -3.07
CA SER A 9 -0.54 -27.55 -4.50
C SER A 9 -1.79 -26.72 -4.78
N HIS A 10 -1.61 -25.49 -5.23
CA HIS A 10 -2.71 -24.68 -5.72
C HIS A 10 -3.34 -25.41 -6.92
N HIS A 11 -4.51 -25.98 -6.71
CA HIS A 11 -5.40 -26.30 -7.79
C HIS A 11 -5.75 -24.96 -8.46
N GLN A 12 -5.26 -24.75 -9.69
CA GLN A 12 -5.86 -23.79 -10.60
C GLN A 12 -7.34 -24.14 -10.68
N ASN A 13 -8.18 -23.29 -10.10
CA ASN A 13 -9.61 -23.36 -10.29
C ASN A 13 -9.85 -22.91 -11.74
N ASP A 14 -9.96 -23.87 -12.67
CA ASP A 14 -10.30 -23.63 -14.09
C ASP A 14 -11.71 -23.04 -14.27
N ASP A 15 -12.48 -22.94 -13.19
CA ASP A 15 -13.80 -22.32 -13.10
C ASP A 15 -13.79 -20.84 -12.63
N ALA A 16 -12.64 -20.17 -12.66
CA ALA A 16 -12.61 -18.73 -12.42
C ALA A 16 -13.52 -18.07 -13.47
N ALA A 17 -14.68 -17.61 -13.03
CA ALA A 17 -15.64 -16.92 -13.88
C ALA A 17 -14.88 -15.84 -14.67
N LYS A 18 -14.83 -15.98 -15.99
CA LYS A 18 -14.20 -15.01 -16.88
C LYS A 18 -15.02 -13.74 -16.82
N PHE A 19 -14.66 -12.85 -15.90
CA PHE A 19 -15.26 -11.52 -15.86
C PHE A 19 -14.80 -10.75 -17.10
N THR A 20 -15.73 -10.46 -17.98
CA THR A 20 -15.52 -9.71 -19.22
C THR A 20 -15.78 -8.22 -19.05
N VAL A 21 -15.56 -7.68 -17.85
CA VAL A 21 -15.73 -6.24 -17.60
C VAL A 21 -14.39 -5.55 -17.87
N PRO A 22 -14.36 -4.52 -18.72
CA PRO A 22 -13.12 -3.77 -18.92
C PRO A 22 -12.65 -3.18 -17.58
N LEU A 23 -11.35 -3.34 -17.31
CA LEU A 23 -10.73 -2.71 -16.14
C LEU A 23 -10.74 -1.19 -16.32
N SER A 24 -11.17 -0.50 -15.30
CA SER A 24 -11.15 0.96 -15.22
C SER A 24 -10.51 1.39 -13.90
N PRO A 25 -9.91 2.60 -13.85
CA PRO A 25 -9.38 3.12 -12.60
C PRO A 25 -10.50 3.30 -11.57
N ASP A 26 -10.20 2.99 -10.33
CA ASP A 26 -11.09 3.28 -9.20
C ASP A 26 -10.95 4.74 -8.74
N THR A 27 -11.65 5.09 -7.64
CA THR A 27 -11.60 6.41 -7.02
C THR A 27 -10.43 6.59 -6.04
N ALA A 28 -9.35 5.80 -6.16
CA ALA A 28 -8.14 6.01 -5.38
C ALA A 28 -7.54 7.39 -5.69
N HIS A 29 -6.91 8.00 -4.68
CA HIS A 29 -6.41 9.37 -4.79
C HIS A 29 -5.49 9.58 -6.00
N ASN A 30 -4.60 8.63 -6.26
CA ASN A 30 -3.67 8.71 -7.39
C ASN A 30 -4.39 8.68 -8.75
N ASN A 31 -5.45 7.90 -8.88
CA ASN A 31 -6.25 7.86 -10.10
C ASN A 31 -7.06 9.13 -10.32
N VAL A 32 -7.63 9.70 -9.23
CA VAL A 32 -8.45 10.92 -9.30
C VAL A 32 -7.62 12.17 -9.51
N PHE A 33 -6.32 12.13 -9.22
CA PHE A 33 -5.43 13.26 -9.41
C PHE A 33 -5.34 13.68 -10.87
N ASP A 34 -5.35 12.70 -11.78
CA ASP A 34 -5.52 12.87 -13.22
C ASP A 34 -6.32 11.68 -13.77
N PHE A 35 -7.64 11.78 -13.63
CA PHE A 35 -8.55 10.67 -13.92
C PHE A 35 -8.55 10.32 -15.43
N ASP A 36 -8.48 11.32 -16.29
CA ASP A 36 -8.49 11.11 -17.74
C ASP A 36 -7.24 10.34 -18.19
N SER A 37 -6.08 10.71 -17.68
CA SER A 37 -4.83 9.98 -17.95
C SER A 37 -4.86 8.57 -17.38
N SER A 38 -5.43 8.38 -16.19
CA SER A 38 -5.57 7.06 -15.58
C SER A 38 -6.51 6.18 -16.41
N GLN A 39 -7.65 6.70 -16.85
CA GLN A 39 -8.60 5.98 -17.70
C GLN A 39 -7.97 5.61 -19.05
N TYR A 40 -7.28 6.53 -19.69
CA TYR A 40 -6.57 6.28 -20.93
C TYR A 40 -5.50 5.18 -20.77
N PHE A 41 -4.75 5.21 -19.68
CA PHE A 41 -3.73 4.19 -19.39
C PHE A 41 -4.35 2.80 -19.28
N TYR A 42 -5.41 2.63 -18.48
CA TYR A 42 -6.10 1.35 -18.33
C TYR A 42 -6.68 0.84 -19.66
N GLN A 43 -7.35 1.72 -20.39
CA GLN A 43 -7.90 1.39 -21.69
C GLN A 43 -6.79 0.97 -22.68
N ARG A 44 -5.72 1.76 -22.76
CA ARG A 44 -4.65 1.52 -23.72
C ARG A 44 -3.88 0.22 -23.45
N CYS A 45 -3.64 -0.09 -22.18
CA CYS A 45 -3.03 -1.38 -21.83
C CYS A 45 -3.89 -2.56 -22.28
N GLN A 46 -5.21 -2.48 -22.08
CA GLN A 46 -6.14 -3.55 -22.49
C GLN A 46 -6.20 -3.68 -24.02
N GLU A 47 -6.27 -2.57 -24.75
CA GLU A 47 -6.25 -2.57 -26.23
C GLU A 47 -4.98 -3.22 -26.79
N LEU A 48 -3.85 -2.97 -26.17
CA LEU A 48 -2.55 -3.49 -26.60
C LEU A 48 -2.27 -4.90 -26.06
N GLY A 49 -3.12 -5.45 -25.21
CA GLY A 49 -2.90 -6.75 -24.57
C GLY A 49 -1.74 -6.74 -23.58
N ILE A 50 -1.42 -5.57 -22.99
CA ILE A 50 -0.39 -5.45 -21.95
C ILE A 50 -0.98 -5.94 -20.63
N PRO A 51 -0.36 -6.94 -19.97
CA PRO A 51 -0.84 -7.42 -18.69
C PRO A 51 -0.69 -6.35 -17.61
N LEU A 52 -1.76 -6.16 -16.83
CA LEU A 52 -1.78 -5.26 -15.68
C LEU A 52 -1.80 -6.08 -14.39
N VAL A 53 -0.95 -5.72 -13.43
CA VAL A 53 -1.00 -6.24 -12.07
C VAL A 53 -1.51 -5.12 -11.16
N VAL A 54 -2.70 -5.30 -10.60
CA VAL A 54 -3.35 -4.30 -9.75
C VAL A 54 -3.40 -4.81 -8.31
N VAL A 55 -2.73 -4.11 -7.41
CA VAL A 55 -2.79 -4.37 -5.97
C VAL A 55 -3.74 -3.36 -5.35
N SER A 56 -4.90 -3.85 -4.91
CA SER A 56 -5.92 -2.99 -4.32
C SER A 56 -5.53 -2.51 -2.91
N ARG A 57 -6.17 -1.42 -2.46
CA ARG A 57 -6.04 -0.98 -1.06
C ARG A 57 -6.50 -2.03 -0.04
N HIS A 58 -7.42 -2.91 -0.41
CA HIS A 58 -7.86 -4.01 0.47
C HIS A 58 -6.74 -5.03 0.64
N ALA A 59 -6.07 -5.40 -0.44
CA ALA A 59 -4.91 -6.29 -0.37
C ALA A 59 -3.78 -5.68 0.46
N ALA A 60 -3.43 -4.41 0.22
CA ALA A 60 -2.42 -3.71 1.00
C ALA A 60 -2.80 -3.55 2.48
N GLY A 61 -4.09 -3.29 2.77
CA GLY A 61 -4.61 -3.20 4.14
C GLY A 61 -4.65 -4.55 4.88
N ALA A 62 -4.75 -5.66 4.15
CA ALA A 62 -4.70 -7.01 4.72
C ALA A 62 -3.28 -7.44 5.14
N CYS A 63 -2.25 -6.75 4.66
CA CYS A 63 -0.84 -7.03 4.95
C CYS A 63 -0.15 -5.82 5.61
N PRO A 64 -0.56 -5.40 6.80
CA PRO A 64 0.10 -4.30 7.49
C PRO A 64 1.50 -4.70 7.92
N VAL A 65 2.47 -3.83 7.67
CA VAL A 65 3.87 -4.03 8.07
C VAL A 65 4.12 -3.29 9.37
N PRO A 66 4.63 -3.95 10.42
CA PRO A 66 4.90 -3.29 11.69
C PRO A 66 6.04 -2.26 11.53
N ARG A 67 5.88 -1.12 12.19
CA ARG A 67 6.90 -0.05 12.21
C ARG A 67 8.27 -0.56 12.65
N ILE A 68 8.30 -1.47 13.63
CA ILE A 68 9.54 -2.02 14.19
C ILE A 68 10.45 -2.63 13.10
N MET A 69 9.87 -3.13 12.00
CA MET A 69 10.66 -3.64 10.87
C MET A 69 11.70 -2.63 10.37
N TYR A 70 11.37 -1.33 10.38
CA TYR A 70 12.31 -0.29 9.95
C TYR A 70 13.47 -0.11 10.94
N ASP A 71 13.20 -0.30 12.22
CA ASP A 71 14.24 -0.25 13.26
C ASP A 71 15.13 -1.48 13.16
N ASP A 72 14.54 -2.68 13.04
CA ASP A 72 15.25 -3.97 12.92
C ASP A 72 16.17 -4.00 11.69
N ILE A 73 15.69 -3.61 10.52
CA ILE A 73 16.56 -3.57 9.33
C ILE A 73 17.69 -2.56 9.48
N ALA A 74 17.46 -1.45 10.20
CA ALA A 74 18.47 -0.43 10.41
C ALA A 74 19.57 -0.87 11.41
N GLU A 75 19.31 -1.88 12.26
CA GLU A 75 20.33 -2.48 13.13
C GLU A 75 21.48 -3.13 12.34
N SER A 76 21.22 -3.51 11.08
CA SER A 76 22.27 -4.01 10.19
C SER A 76 23.34 -2.97 9.85
N ASN A 77 23.11 -1.68 10.17
CA ASN A 77 23.93 -0.53 9.77
C ASN A 77 24.17 -0.40 8.26
N HIS A 78 23.41 -1.12 7.44
CA HIS A 78 23.52 -0.97 5.99
C HIS A 78 22.98 0.41 5.55
N PRO A 79 23.69 1.16 4.70
CA PRO A 79 23.30 2.54 4.33
C PRO A 79 21.87 2.65 3.79
N VAL A 80 21.43 1.66 3.00
CA VAL A 80 20.06 1.62 2.46
C VAL A 80 19.04 1.46 3.58
N ALA A 81 19.27 0.57 4.55
CA ALA A 81 18.38 0.32 5.67
C ALA A 81 18.24 1.55 6.57
N LEU A 82 19.36 2.19 6.89
CA LEU A 82 19.38 3.46 7.63
C LEU A 82 18.60 4.55 6.89
N ARG A 83 18.78 4.64 5.57
CA ARG A 83 18.06 5.61 4.73
C ARG A 83 16.56 5.33 4.68
N LEU A 84 16.15 4.06 4.54
CA LEU A 84 14.74 3.67 4.54
C LEU A 84 14.05 4.07 5.85
N ARG A 85 14.65 3.76 7.00
CA ARG A 85 14.12 4.18 8.31
C ARG A 85 14.00 5.69 8.41
N ALA A 86 15.05 6.43 8.05
CA ALA A 86 15.06 7.89 8.13
C ALA A 86 14.01 8.51 7.21
N ALA A 87 13.87 8.02 5.98
CA ALA A 87 12.90 8.51 5.00
C ALA A 87 11.46 8.23 5.46
N GLN A 88 11.19 7.01 5.95
CA GLN A 88 9.86 6.65 6.45
C GLN A 88 9.46 7.47 7.67
N ARG A 89 10.38 7.65 8.63
CA ARG A 89 10.16 8.52 9.79
C ARG A 89 9.85 9.96 9.37
N HIS A 90 10.65 10.51 8.47
CA HIS A 90 10.43 11.86 7.95
C HIS A 90 9.05 12.00 7.28
N SER A 91 8.69 11.05 6.43
CA SER A 91 7.42 11.04 5.70
C SER A 91 6.23 11.00 6.66
N ILE A 92 6.23 10.09 7.65
CA ILE A 92 5.11 9.93 8.58
C ILE A 92 4.97 11.12 9.53
N VAL A 93 6.09 11.72 9.98
CA VAL A 93 6.07 12.95 10.78
C VAL A 93 5.51 14.12 9.97
N GLY A 94 5.88 14.23 8.70
CA GLY A 94 5.33 15.23 7.79
C GLY A 94 3.82 15.03 7.54
N LEU A 95 3.37 13.78 7.40
CA LEU A 95 1.96 13.45 7.25
C LEU A 95 1.16 13.81 8.52
N TRP A 96 1.70 13.48 9.70
CA TRP A 96 1.11 13.85 10.99
C TRP A 96 0.91 15.35 11.13
N LYS A 97 1.96 16.14 10.83
CA LYS A 97 1.89 17.61 10.89
C LYS A 97 0.77 18.15 10.00
N ARG A 98 0.63 17.64 8.79
CA ARG A 98 -0.44 18.04 7.86
C ARG A 98 -1.82 17.60 8.34
N ALA A 99 -1.95 16.38 8.87
CA ALA A 99 -3.21 15.86 9.39
C ALA A 99 -3.72 16.63 10.61
N CYS A 100 -2.79 17.18 11.42
CA CYS A 100 -3.07 17.98 12.61
C CYS A 100 -3.13 19.49 12.35
N ALA A 101 -2.78 19.95 11.15
CA ALA A 101 -2.78 21.37 10.82
C ALA A 101 -4.21 21.94 10.86
N ALA A 102 -4.34 23.20 11.26
CA ALA A 102 -5.63 23.87 11.33
C ALA A 102 -6.29 23.96 9.94
N GLU A 103 -7.60 23.84 9.92
CA GLU A 103 -8.38 23.98 8.68
C GLU A 103 -8.12 25.33 8.02
N GLY A 104 -8.06 25.33 6.69
CA GLY A 104 -7.76 26.52 5.90
C GLY A 104 -6.28 26.81 5.72
N THR A 105 -5.38 26.16 6.44
CA THR A 105 -3.93 26.33 6.23
C THR A 105 -3.44 25.62 4.97
N ALA A 106 -2.38 26.13 4.36
CA ALA A 106 -1.76 25.54 3.18
C ALA A 106 -1.33 24.08 3.42
N ASP A 107 -0.88 23.75 4.63
CA ASP A 107 -0.48 22.38 4.97
C ASP A 107 -1.67 21.43 5.09
N ARG A 108 -2.80 21.90 5.62
CA ARG A 108 -4.03 21.10 5.72
C ARG A 108 -4.63 20.84 4.34
N GLN A 109 -4.55 21.82 3.43
CA GLN A 109 -5.08 21.71 2.06
C GLN A 109 -4.32 20.70 1.18
N LYS A 110 -3.11 20.28 1.58
CA LYS A 110 -2.37 19.21 0.89
C LYS A 110 -2.93 17.81 1.13
N LEU A 111 -3.92 17.67 2.01
CA LEU A 111 -4.57 16.39 2.31
C LEU A 111 -6.09 16.48 2.09
N PRO A 112 -6.72 15.38 1.63
CA PRO A 112 -8.18 15.28 1.62
C PRO A 112 -8.77 15.58 3.01
N ALA A 113 -9.97 16.18 3.04
CA ALA A 113 -10.63 16.57 4.30
C ALA A 113 -10.73 15.43 5.32
N ARG A 114 -10.99 14.19 4.84
CA ARG A 114 -11.07 12.99 5.68
C ARG A 114 -9.75 12.59 6.35
N CYS A 115 -8.60 13.02 5.78
CA CYS A 115 -7.26 12.66 6.29
C CYS A 115 -6.83 13.61 7.42
N ASN A 116 -7.61 13.65 8.48
CA ASN A 116 -7.40 14.46 9.67
C ASN A 116 -6.62 13.70 10.75
N ARG A 117 -6.47 14.30 11.93
CA ARG A 117 -5.78 13.72 13.08
C ARG A 117 -6.34 12.35 13.48
N GLU A 118 -7.65 12.22 13.56
CA GLU A 118 -8.31 10.98 13.95
C GLU A 118 -8.06 9.86 12.92
N TRP A 119 -8.21 10.19 11.63
CA TRP A 119 -7.86 9.28 10.55
C TRP A 119 -6.41 8.77 10.67
N PHE A 120 -5.46 9.65 10.98
CA PHE A 120 -4.05 9.27 11.14
C PHE A 120 -3.87 8.29 12.30
N LEU A 121 -4.44 8.60 13.47
CA LEU A 121 -4.33 7.74 14.65
C LEU A 121 -4.94 6.36 14.41
N ASN A 122 -6.08 6.29 13.75
CA ASN A 122 -6.74 5.02 13.43
C ASN A 122 -5.97 4.18 12.41
N ASN A 123 -5.37 4.82 11.39
CA ASN A 123 -4.70 4.07 10.32
C ASN A 123 -3.26 3.66 10.65
N PHE A 124 -2.55 4.44 11.45
CA PHE A 124 -1.13 4.20 11.71
C PHE A 124 -0.79 3.86 13.16
N CYS A 125 -1.67 4.21 14.09
CA CYS A 125 -1.39 4.11 15.53
C CYS A 125 -2.35 3.16 16.25
N ASN A 126 -3.22 2.42 15.55
CA ASN A 126 -4.26 1.58 16.13
C ASN A 126 -5.16 2.33 17.15
N GLY A 127 -5.46 3.60 16.86
CA GLY A 127 -6.28 4.45 17.73
C GLY A 127 -5.55 4.99 18.98
N LEU A 128 -4.26 4.72 19.15
CA LEU A 128 -3.49 5.28 20.27
C LEU A 128 -3.38 6.80 20.15
N SER A 129 -3.58 7.49 21.26
CA SER A 129 -3.36 8.93 21.35
C SER A 129 -1.89 9.26 21.60
N MET A 130 -1.49 10.47 21.19
CA MET A 130 -0.18 11.00 21.57
C MET A 130 -0.07 11.10 23.10
N PRO A 131 1.03 10.63 23.70
CA PRO A 131 1.29 10.89 25.11
C PRO A 131 1.37 12.40 25.36
N GLU A 132 0.92 12.82 26.54
CA GLU A 132 0.98 14.21 26.94
C GLU A 132 2.43 14.71 26.96
N GLY A 133 2.67 15.87 26.35
CA GLY A 133 4.01 16.48 26.25
C GLY A 133 4.95 15.82 25.24
N SER A 134 4.50 14.83 24.44
CA SER A 134 5.32 14.21 23.40
C SER A 134 5.00 14.76 22.01
N ASP A 135 6.05 15.12 21.27
CA ASP A 135 5.97 15.49 19.85
C ASP A 135 6.42 14.35 18.90
N ASP A 136 6.92 13.23 19.46
CA ASP A 136 7.44 12.13 18.66
C ASP A 136 6.36 11.13 18.26
N VAL A 137 5.64 11.46 17.19
CA VAL A 137 4.62 10.57 16.61
C VAL A 137 5.19 9.22 16.17
N TRP A 138 6.47 9.14 15.80
CA TRP A 138 7.10 7.87 15.41
C TRP A 138 6.98 6.81 16.50
N SER A 139 7.05 7.20 17.76
CA SER A 139 6.99 6.29 18.91
C SER A 139 5.64 5.56 19.03
N ILE A 140 4.56 6.18 18.58
CA ILE A 140 3.20 5.60 18.64
C ILE A 140 2.72 4.97 17.34
N VAL A 141 3.42 5.19 16.23
CA VAL A 141 3.11 4.50 14.96
C VAL A 141 3.33 3.01 15.13
N ARG A 142 2.39 2.20 14.68
CA ARG A 142 2.38 0.75 14.80
C ARG A 142 2.59 0.05 13.48
N THR A 143 1.89 0.47 12.45
CA THR A 143 1.85 -0.24 11.17
C THR A 143 1.87 0.72 9.99
N PHE A 144 2.31 0.18 8.84
CA PHE A 144 2.24 0.81 7.53
C PHE A 144 1.62 -0.14 6.52
N ASN A 145 0.97 0.41 5.50
CA ASN A 145 0.53 -0.33 4.33
C ASN A 145 1.56 -0.13 3.20
N MET A 146 2.11 -1.23 2.71
CA MET A 146 3.23 -1.23 1.76
C MET A 146 2.71 -1.44 0.32
N TYR A 147 1.99 -0.46 -0.23
CA TYR A 147 1.37 -0.55 -1.57
C TYR A 147 2.40 -0.85 -2.66
N ASP A 148 3.43 -0.01 -2.79
CA ASP A 148 4.41 -0.10 -3.87
C ASP A 148 5.27 -1.36 -3.76
N SER A 149 5.68 -1.72 -2.56
CA SER A 149 6.45 -2.95 -2.32
C SER A 149 5.65 -4.20 -2.64
N MET A 150 4.36 -4.21 -2.31
CA MET A 150 3.47 -5.32 -2.65
C MET A 150 3.26 -5.40 -4.16
N ALA A 151 3.07 -4.27 -4.84
CA ALA A 151 2.94 -4.22 -6.29
C ALA A 151 4.21 -4.77 -6.98
N LEU A 152 5.39 -4.41 -6.48
CA LEU A 152 6.66 -4.94 -6.98
C LEU A 152 6.77 -6.46 -6.81
N ILE A 153 6.43 -6.99 -5.62
CA ILE A 153 6.43 -8.44 -5.34
C ILE A 153 5.43 -9.15 -6.26
N ALA A 154 4.24 -8.59 -6.44
CA ALA A 154 3.20 -9.16 -7.30
C ALA A 154 3.56 -9.16 -8.80
N CYS A 155 4.50 -8.31 -9.24
CA CYS A 155 5.00 -8.31 -10.60
C CYS A 155 5.95 -9.48 -10.91
N VAL A 156 6.52 -10.13 -9.88
CA VAL A 156 7.37 -11.31 -10.03
C VAL A 156 6.52 -12.56 -9.92
N PRO A 157 6.31 -13.33 -11.01
CA PRO A 157 5.36 -14.45 -11.04
C PRO A 157 5.57 -15.44 -9.88
N GLU A 158 6.81 -15.83 -9.63
CA GLU A 158 7.15 -16.81 -8.60
C GLU A 158 6.79 -16.31 -7.19
N LEU A 159 6.96 -15.02 -6.92
CA LEU A 159 6.61 -14.42 -5.64
C LEU A 159 5.10 -14.18 -5.54
N ARG A 160 4.48 -13.76 -6.63
CA ARG A 160 3.03 -13.59 -6.69
C ARG A 160 2.31 -14.87 -6.35
N ASP A 161 2.71 -15.99 -6.95
CA ASP A 161 2.07 -17.31 -6.77
C ASP A 161 2.28 -17.87 -5.34
N ILE A 162 3.31 -17.39 -4.61
CA ILE A 162 3.55 -17.78 -3.22
C ILE A 162 2.78 -16.92 -2.23
N TYR A 163 2.64 -15.62 -2.49
CA TYR A 163 2.21 -14.65 -1.48
C TYR A 163 0.84 -14.03 -1.74
N PHE A 164 0.25 -14.22 -2.92
CA PHE A 164 -1.01 -13.58 -3.26
C PHE A 164 -2.04 -14.59 -3.75
N ASP A 165 -3.26 -14.45 -3.23
CA ASP A 165 -4.46 -14.96 -3.90
C ASP A 165 -4.90 -13.88 -4.89
N TYR A 166 -4.98 -14.22 -6.17
CA TYR A 166 -5.32 -13.25 -7.21
C TYR A 166 -6.31 -13.81 -8.22
N ASN A 167 -7.06 -12.92 -8.84
CA ASN A 167 -7.98 -13.26 -9.92
C ASN A 167 -7.42 -12.77 -11.27
N ILE A 168 -7.51 -13.61 -12.27
CA ILE A 168 -7.18 -13.23 -13.64
C ILE A 168 -8.45 -12.72 -14.30
N VAL A 169 -8.40 -11.46 -14.75
CA VAL A 169 -9.47 -10.85 -15.54
C VAL A 169 -8.99 -10.74 -16.98
N THR A 170 -9.70 -11.38 -17.89
CA THR A 170 -9.39 -11.28 -19.33
C THR A 170 -10.34 -10.30 -19.99
N SER A 171 -9.81 -9.30 -20.71
CA SER A 171 -10.62 -8.47 -21.59
C SER A 171 -10.87 -9.22 -22.91
N GLN A 172 -12.10 -9.25 -23.37
CA GLN A 172 -12.38 -9.68 -24.74
C GLN A 172 -11.92 -8.58 -25.70
N LYS A 173 -11.16 -8.99 -26.74
CA LYS A 173 -10.86 -8.13 -27.89
C LYS A 173 -12.10 -7.90 -28.70
#